data_7cf69cfd1a2e012572e852c1d6dc49fa
#
_entry.id   7cf69cfd1a2e012572e852c1d6dc49fa
#
_cell.length_a   1.000
_cell.length_b   1.000
_cell.length_c   1.000
_cell.angle_alpha   90.00
_cell.angle_beta   90.00
_cell.angle_gamma   90.00
#
_symmetry.space_group_name_H-M   'P 1'
#
loop_
_entity.id
_entity.type
_entity.pdbx_description
1 polymer ?
#
loop_
_entity_poly.entity_id
_entity_poly.type
_entity_poly.pdbx_seq_one_letter_code
_entity_poly.pdbx_strand_id
1 'polypeptide(L)'
;MKAQDKSQPFLMCCHFKATHEPYDFPERMRHLYDGVVFPEPENLLDWGPETNGRTFVGQKLETIGHNWEVASADPDKWWCRYPELPFTTKGMSRIAARKAIYQKLIRDYLRCAATVDDNIGKLLDALDEMGIADNTIVVYVADQGYFLGEHGFYDKRMFYEESARMPFVIRYPKCIPAGKRVNELVLNVDFASTLCDFAGVKSPEGTQAEVLKMFWQEKLLRTGGRVFITVIGLNMISVRPTSVYVMSVIS
;
A
#
# COMPACT_ATOMS: atom_id res chain seq x y z
N MET A 1 -17.75 9.43 -10.64
CA MET A 1 -18.79 8.38 -10.74
C MET A 1 -20.18 8.96 -11.01
N LYS A 2 -20.75 9.83 -10.16
CA LYS A 2 -22.17 10.32 -10.32
C LYS A 2 -22.46 11.01 -11.67
N ALA A 3 -21.47 11.56 -12.36
CA ALA A 3 -21.61 12.19 -13.68
C ALA A 3 -21.39 11.24 -14.87
N GLN A 4 -21.16 9.96 -14.62
CA GLN A 4 -20.97 8.94 -15.64
C GLN A 4 -22.26 8.65 -16.40
N ASP A 5 -22.13 8.43 -17.71
CA ASP A 5 -23.22 7.84 -18.52
C ASP A 5 -23.45 6.39 -18.07
N LYS A 6 -24.62 6.14 -17.49
CA LYS A 6 -24.98 4.82 -16.95
C LYS A 6 -25.16 3.74 -18.02
N SER A 7 -25.25 4.12 -19.29
CA SER A 7 -25.32 3.18 -20.42
C SER A 7 -23.94 2.61 -20.81
N GLN A 8 -22.87 3.18 -20.30
CA GLN A 8 -21.50 2.78 -20.64
C GLN A 8 -20.81 2.18 -19.42
N PRO A 9 -20.05 1.08 -19.59
CA PRO A 9 -19.17 0.57 -18.55
C PRO A 9 -18.03 1.55 -18.26
N PHE A 10 -17.42 1.45 -17.09
CA PHE A 10 -16.29 2.29 -16.71
C PHE A 10 -15.19 1.50 -16.00
N LEU A 11 -13.97 1.96 -16.11
CA LEU A 11 -12.87 1.60 -15.22
C LEU A 11 -12.42 2.86 -14.47
N MET A 12 -12.31 2.77 -13.16
CA MET A 12 -11.80 3.86 -12.32
C MET A 12 -10.64 3.36 -11.47
N CYS A 13 -9.48 4.00 -11.56
CA CYS A 13 -8.33 3.77 -10.73
C CYS A 13 -8.19 4.91 -9.72
N CYS A 14 -8.27 4.59 -8.42
CA CYS A 14 -8.04 5.53 -7.33
C CYS A 14 -6.66 5.27 -6.74
N HIS A 15 -5.70 6.12 -7.05
CA HIS A 15 -4.33 6.00 -6.56
C HIS A 15 -4.13 6.93 -5.38
N PHE A 16 -3.95 6.35 -4.19
CA PHE A 16 -3.62 7.09 -2.99
C PHE A 16 -2.10 7.26 -2.87
N LYS A 17 -1.64 8.48 -2.56
CA LYS A 17 -0.24 8.72 -2.17
C LYS A 17 0.05 8.17 -0.77
N ALA A 18 -0.91 8.27 0.13
CA ALA A 18 -0.87 7.65 1.44
C ALA A 18 -0.84 6.11 1.27
N THR A 19 -0.07 5.42 2.02
CA THR A 19 0.63 5.74 3.27
C THR A 19 2.11 6.13 3.13
N HIS A 20 2.57 6.51 1.95
CA HIS A 20 3.96 6.88 1.70
C HIS A 20 4.37 8.11 2.52
N GLU A 21 5.66 8.19 2.92
CA GLU A 21 6.17 9.41 3.53
C GLU A 21 5.94 10.64 2.63
N PRO A 22 5.70 11.79 3.21
CA PRO A 22 5.93 12.21 4.59
C PRO A 22 4.86 11.82 5.61
N TYR A 23 3.97 10.86 5.31
CA TYR A 23 2.83 10.43 6.15
C TYR A 23 1.84 11.57 6.42
N ASP A 24 1.52 12.31 5.37
CA ASP A 24 0.62 13.46 5.44
C ASP A 24 -0.84 12.97 5.58
N PHE A 25 -1.46 13.33 6.70
CA PHE A 25 -2.83 13.00 7.02
C PHE A 25 -3.64 14.28 7.25
N PRO A 26 -4.96 14.28 7.01
CA PRO A 26 -5.79 15.45 7.20
C PRO A 26 -5.97 15.78 8.68
N GLU A 27 -6.22 17.05 9.00
CA GLU A 27 -6.36 17.60 10.36
C GLU A 27 -7.35 16.79 11.21
N ARG A 28 -8.45 16.29 10.64
CA ARG A 28 -9.42 15.46 11.36
C ARG A 28 -8.85 14.15 11.94
N MET A 29 -7.69 13.69 11.44
CA MET A 29 -7.01 12.49 11.92
C MET A 29 -5.91 12.79 12.93
N ARG A 30 -5.62 14.07 13.20
CA ARG A 30 -4.50 14.49 14.07
C ARG A 30 -4.53 13.83 15.46
N HIS A 31 -5.69 13.72 16.04
CA HIS A 31 -5.86 13.17 17.40
C HIS A 31 -6.19 11.67 17.43
N LEU A 32 -6.28 11.04 16.26
CA LEU A 32 -6.46 9.60 16.20
C LEU A 32 -5.22 8.92 16.78
N TYR A 33 -5.42 8.01 17.72
CA TYR A 33 -4.37 7.29 18.43
C TYR A 33 -3.51 8.13 19.39
N ASP A 34 -3.96 9.31 19.84
CA ASP A 34 -3.31 10.03 20.92
C ASP A 34 -3.32 9.20 22.19
N GLY A 35 -2.19 9.14 22.89
CA GLY A 35 -2.03 8.34 24.09
C GLY A 35 -1.93 6.83 23.88
N VAL A 36 -2.07 6.34 22.66
CA VAL A 36 -1.88 4.92 22.34
C VAL A 36 -0.39 4.59 22.27
N VAL A 37 0.01 3.55 23.01
CA VAL A 37 1.32 2.91 22.88
C VAL A 37 1.14 1.67 22.04
N PHE A 38 1.75 1.65 20.87
CA PHE A 38 1.67 0.53 19.94
C PHE A 38 2.60 -0.61 20.36
N PRO A 39 2.19 -1.87 20.17
CA PRO A 39 3.07 -3.00 20.39
C PRO A 39 4.29 -2.92 19.47
N GLU A 40 5.45 -3.25 20.02
CA GLU A 40 6.69 -3.25 19.27
C GLU A 40 6.87 -4.59 18.53
N PRO A 41 7.35 -4.60 17.28
CA PRO A 41 7.79 -5.83 16.64
C PRO A 41 8.89 -6.53 17.46
N GLU A 42 8.87 -7.85 17.52
CA GLU A 42 9.86 -8.63 18.29
C GLU A 42 11.29 -8.31 17.87
N ASN A 43 11.50 -8.02 16.60
CA ASN A 43 12.78 -7.70 16.00
C ASN A 43 13.05 -6.19 15.82
N LEU A 44 12.27 -5.32 16.50
CA LEU A 44 12.48 -3.86 16.46
C LEU A 44 13.92 -3.47 16.82
N LEU A 45 14.52 -4.20 17.75
CA LEU A 45 15.88 -3.94 18.23
C LEU A 45 16.95 -4.77 17.49
N ASP A 46 16.59 -5.39 16.39
CA ASP A 46 17.58 -5.95 15.47
C ASP A 46 18.36 -4.80 14.82
N TRP A 47 19.66 -4.76 15.10
CA TRP A 47 20.54 -3.71 14.58
C TRP A 47 21.08 -4.06 13.21
N GLY A 48 20.89 -5.31 12.78
CA GLY A 48 21.38 -5.86 11.55
C GLY A 48 22.93 -5.83 11.45
N PRO A 49 23.49 -6.36 10.38
CA PRO A 49 24.92 -6.21 10.13
C PRO A 49 25.24 -4.72 9.96
N GLU A 50 26.42 -4.30 10.45
CA GLU A 50 26.97 -2.96 10.22
C GLU A 50 27.46 -2.81 8.76
N THR A 51 26.62 -3.22 7.81
CA THR A 51 26.95 -3.09 6.40
C THR A 51 26.67 -1.67 5.95
N ASN A 52 27.63 -1.10 5.27
CA ASN A 52 27.54 0.24 4.68
C ASN A 52 26.75 0.26 3.37
N GLY A 53 25.94 -0.74 3.09
CA GLY A 53 25.09 -0.78 1.92
C GLY A 53 24.13 0.41 1.90
N ARG A 54 24.16 1.21 0.84
CA ARG A 54 23.35 2.43 0.72
C ARG A 54 21.84 2.17 0.95
N THR A 55 21.32 1.07 0.42
CA THR A 55 19.93 0.70 0.58
C THR A 55 19.60 0.37 2.03
N PHE A 56 20.49 -0.39 2.68
CA PHE A 56 20.30 -0.84 4.05
C PHE A 56 20.29 0.34 5.04
N VAL A 57 21.25 1.26 4.93
CA VAL A 57 21.33 2.44 5.79
C VAL A 57 20.10 3.33 5.61
N GLY A 58 19.65 3.52 4.37
CA GLY A 58 18.50 4.36 4.04
C GLY A 58 17.17 3.86 4.58
N GLN A 59 17.10 2.61 5.06
CA GLN A 59 15.86 2.00 5.57
C GLN A 59 15.83 1.83 7.09
N LYS A 60 16.90 2.19 7.79
CA LYS A 60 16.90 2.15 9.26
C LYS A 60 15.97 3.20 9.84
N LEU A 61 15.30 2.87 10.93
CA LEU A 61 14.44 3.80 11.67
C LEU A 61 15.21 5.08 12.07
N GLU A 62 16.50 4.99 12.35
CA GLU A 62 17.32 6.15 12.64
C GLU A 62 17.37 7.14 11.49
N THR A 63 17.25 6.68 10.25
CA THR A 63 17.26 7.56 9.06
C THR A 63 16.04 8.43 9.02
N ILE A 64 14.84 7.88 9.19
CA ILE A 64 13.62 8.69 9.23
C ILE A 64 13.58 9.58 10.49
N GLY A 65 14.05 9.09 11.63
CA GLY A 65 14.22 9.90 12.83
C GLY A 65 15.11 11.11 12.61
N HIS A 66 16.25 10.93 11.96
CA HIS A 66 17.15 12.02 11.57
C HIS A 66 16.46 13.03 10.61
N ASN A 67 15.69 12.54 9.64
CA ASN A 67 14.94 13.41 8.73
C ASN A 67 13.95 14.30 9.48
N TRP A 68 13.27 13.77 10.49
CA TRP A 68 12.36 14.55 11.34
C TRP A 68 13.09 15.57 12.20
N GLU A 69 14.28 15.26 12.72
CA GLU A 69 15.10 16.22 13.48
C GLU A 69 15.57 17.37 12.57
N VAL A 70 16.02 17.06 11.36
CA VAL A 70 16.41 18.08 10.37
C VAL A 70 15.22 18.93 9.99
N ALA A 71 14.04 18.32 9.75
CA ALA A 71 12.82 19.03 9.45
C ALA A 71 12.35 19.91 10.62
N SER A 72 12.55 19.48 11.85
CA SER A 72 12.24 20.25 13.05
C SER A 72 13.14 21.48 13.22
N ALA A 73 14.38 21.39 12.75
CA ALA A 73 15.34 22.49 12.81
C ALA A 73 15.17 23.52 11.68
N ASP A 74 14.63 23.11 10.52
CA ASP A 74 14.46 23.96 9.33
C ASP A 74 13.14 23.56 8.61
N PRO A 75 11.98 24.00 9.15
CA PRO A 75 10.68 23.60 8.63
C PRO A 75 10.35 24.22 7.26
N ASP A 76 11.08 25.20 6.79
CA ASP A 76 10.83 25.88 5.51
C ASP A 76 11.35 25.08 4.31
N LYS A 77 12.15 24.04 4.52
CA LYS A 77 12.57 23.15 3.44
C LYS A 77 11.40 22.38 2.86
N TRP A 78 11.25 22.39 1.55
CA TRP A 78 10.11 21.78 0.82
C TRP A 78 9.92 20.27 1.09
N TRP A 79 10.99 19.55 1.41
CA TRP A 79 10.96 18.11 1.72
C TRP A 79 10.74 17.81 3.20
N CYS A 80 10.61 18.86 4.04
CA CYS A 80 10.46 18.77 5.49
C CYS A 80 9.00 18.82 5.96
N ARG A 81 8.03 18.53 5.11
CA ARG A 81 6.60 18.57 5.45
C ARG A 81 6.13 17.30 6.14
N TYR A 82 6.78 16.96 7.23
CA TYR A 82 6.32 15.87 8.09
C TYR A 82 5.29 16.37 9.10
N PRO A 83 4.26 15.56 9.43
CA PRO A 83 3.33 15.91 10.49
C PRO A 83 3.96 15.77 11.88
N GLU A 84 3.33 16.36 12.89
CA GLU A 84 3.71 16.21 14.29
C GLU A 84 5.18 16.60 14.57
N LEU A 85 5.62 17.71 14.04
CA LEU A 85 6.89 18.36 14.39
C LEU A 85 6.66 19.47 15.45
N PRO A 86 7.65 19.78 16.32
CA PRO A 86 9.02 19.25 16.30
C PRO A 86 9.15 17.86 16.89
N PHE A 87 10.18 17.13 16.44
CA PHE A 87 10.57 15.81 16.94
C PHE A 87 12.08 15.80 17.22
N THR A 88 12.50 15.18 18.32
CA THR A 88 13.89 15.01 18.66
C THR A 88 14.14 13.76 19.51
N THR A 89 15.26 13.14 19.28
CA THR A 89 15.77 12.03 20.11
C THR A 89 16.98 12.44 20.95
N LYS A 90 17.31 13.73 20.97
CA LYS A 90 18.46 14.28 21.68
C LYS A 90 18.42 13.94 23.16
N GLY A 91 19.50 13.38 23.68
CA GLY A 91 19.63 12.94 25.07
C GLY A 91 19.04 11.56 25.37
N MET A 92 18.42 10.90 24.42
CA MET A 92 17.92 9.54 24.57
C MET A 92 19.03 8.50 24.39
N SER A 93 18.91 7.36 25.09
CA SER A 93 19.72 6.20 24.73
C SER A 93 19.33 5.68 23.34
N ARG A 94 20.23 4.94 22.68
CA ARG A 94 19.99 4.36 21.35
C ARG A 94 18.68 3.55 21.29
N ILE A 95 18.40 2.77 22.34
CA ILE A 95 17.17 1.97 22.43
C ILE A 95 15.96 2.89 22.57
N ALA A 96 16.00 3.85 23.48
CA ALA A 96 14.87 4.78 23.69
C ALA A 96 14.57 5.61 22.44
N ALA A 97 15.61 6.07 21.74
CA ALA A 97 15.47 6.80 20.49
C ALA A 97 14.76 5.97 19.41
N ARG A 98 15.18 4.70 19.20
CA ARG A 98 14.54 3.81 18.22
C ARG A 98 13.08 3.55 18.55
N LYS A 99 12.75 3.32 19.82
CA LYS A 99 11.37 3.15 20.26
C LYS A 99 10.53 4.42 20.05
N ALA A 100 11.07 5.59 20.34
CA ALA A 100 10.37 6.86 20.09
C ALA A 100 10.10 7.10 18.59
N ILE A 101 11.09 6.80 17.74
CA ILE A 101 10.95 6.87 16.29
C ILE A 101 9.86 5.91 15.81
N TYR A 102 9.88 4.66 16.29
CA TYR A 102 8.88 3.66 15.95
C TYR A 102 7.47 4.12 16.33
N GLN A 103 7.26 4.61 17.56
CA GLN A 103 5.95 5.05 18.03
C GLN A 103 5.39 6.22 17.21
N LYS A 104 6.25 7.14 16.77
CA LYS A 104 5.84 8.20 15.85
C LYS A 104 5.53 7.65 14.46
N LEU A 105 6.39 6.83 13.89
CA LEU A 105 6.21 6.23 12.58
C LEU A 105 4.87 5.49 12.47
N ILE A 106 4.62 4.57 13.38
CA ILE A 106 3.42 3.73 13.33
C ILE A 106 2.14 4.55 13.53
N ARG A 107 2.18 5.57 14.39
CA ARG A 107 1.03 6.47 14.61
C ARG A 107 0.71 7.26 13.36
N ASP A 108 1.69 7.91 12.75
CA ASP A 108 1.49 8.73 11.55
C ASP A 108 1.07 7.87 10.36
N TYR A 109 1.68 6.69 10.21
CA TYR A 109 1.30 5.71 9.18
C TYR A 109 -0.15 5.26 9.32
N LEU A 110 -0.59 4.93 10.53
CA LEU A 110 -1.96 4.47 10.78
C LEU A 110 -3.00 5.58 10.64
N ARG A 111 -2.65 6.83 10.93
CA ARG A 111 -3.51 8.00 10.62
C ARG A 111 -3.72 8.15 9.11
N CYS A 112 -2.68 7.93 8.31
CA CYS A 112 -2.78 7.88 6.86
C CYS A 112 -3.65 6.69 6.41
N ALA A 113 -3.43 5.50 6.96
CA ALA A 113 -4.19 4.31 6.63
C ALA A 113 -5.68 4.49 6.94
N ALA A 114 -6.03 5.04 8.09
CA ALA A 114 -7.42 5.37 8.46
C ALA A 114 -8.04 6.39 7.49
N THR A 115 -7.24 7.32 6.97
CA THR A 115 -7.72 8.27 5.94
C THR A 115 -8.03 7.56 4.62
N VAL A 116 -7.22 6.59 4.23
CA VAL A 116 -7.47 5.76 3.03
C VAL A 116 -8.74 4.94 3.22
N ASP A 117 -8.90 4.30 4.38
CA ASP A 117 -10.08 3.50 4.73
C ASP A 117 -11.38 4.31 4.65
N ASP A 118 -11.41 5.51 5.26
CA ASP A 118 -12.53 6.46 5.15
C ASP A 118 -12.92 6.76 3.68
N ASN A 119 -11.91 6.92 2.82
CA ASN A 119 -12.18 7.26 1.43
C ASN A 119 -12.61 6.05 0.61
N ILE A 120 -12.11 4.87 0.92
CA ILE A 120 -12.62 3.61 0.34
C ILE A 120 -14.07 3.40 0.73
N GLY A 121 -14.43 3.61 2.01
CA GLY A 121 -15.82 3.58 2.47
C GLY A 121 -16.73 4.44 1.62
N LYS A 122 -16.38 5.72 1.40
CA LYS A 122 -17.14 6.63 0.53
C LYS A 122 -17.29 6.18 -0.91
N LEU A 123 -16.27 5.48 -1.45
CA LEU A 123 -16.36 4.90 -2.80
C LEU A 123 -17.34 3.74 -2.84
N LEU A 124 -17.34 2.89 -1.83
CA LEU A 124 -18.28 1.77 -1.71
C LEU A 124 -19.71 2.27 -1.52
N ASP A 125 -19.93 3.24 -0.62
CA ASP A 125 -21.23 3.88 -0.41
C ASP A 125 -21.78 4.48 -1.71
N ALA A 126 -20.91 5.13 -2.50
CA ALA A 126 -21.33 5.69 -3.79
C ALA A 126 -21.74 4.61 -4.81
N LEU A 127 -21.14 3.42 -4.81
CA LEU A 127 -21.55 2.31 -5.65
C LEU A 127 -22.94 1.78 -5.23
N ASP A 128 -23.18 1.71 -3.92
CA ASP A 128 -24.48 1.29 -3.35
C ASP A 128 -25.58 2.33 -3.68
N GLU A 129 -25.31 3.63 -3.45
CA GLU A 129 -26.22 4.74 -3.80
C GLU A 129 -26.60 4.76 -5.29
N MET A 130 -25.66 4.37 -6.16
CA MET A 130 -25.90 4.29 -7.61
C MET A 130 -26.61 3.01 -8.04
N GLY A 131 -26.76 2.03 -7.15
CA GLY A 131 -27.37 0.73 -7.43
C GLY A 131 -26.55 -0.15 -8.36
N ILE A 132 -25.22 0.02 -8.39
CA ILE A 132 -24.31 -0.71 -9.29
C ILE A 132 -23.31 -1.59 -8.55
N ALA A 133 -23.35 -1.63 -7.22
CA ALA A 133 -22.37 -2.34 -6.41
C ALA A 133 -22.23 -3.83 -6.77
N ASP A 134 -23.35 -4.52 -7.03
CA ASP A 134 -23.35 -5.94 -7.39
C ASP A 134 -22.82 -6.22 -8.79
N ASN A 135 -22.81 -5.20 -9.66
CA ASN A 135 -22.28 -5.27 -11.02
C ASN A 135 -20.93 -4.56 -11.18
N THR A 136 -20.25 -4.32 -10.10
CA THR A 136 -18.94 -3.66 -10.10
C THR A 136 -17.88 -4.56 -9.46
N ILE A 137 -16.78 -4.76 -10.17
CA ILE A 137 -15.58 -5.41 -9.61
C ILE A 137 -14.84 -4.35 -8.83
N VAL A 138 -14.64 -4.59 -7.54
CA VAL A 138 -13.83 -3.73 -6.67
C VAL A 138 -12.55 -4.46 -6.33
N VAL A 139 -11.41 -3.85 -6.61
CA VAL A 139 -10.09 -4.39 -6.26
C VAL A 139 -9.37 -3.41 -5.36
N TYR A 140 -8.94 -3.89 -4.20
CA TYR A 140 -8.03 -3.19 -3.32
C TYR A 140 -6.68 -3.87 -3.35
N VAL A 141 -5.65 -3.12 -3.68
CA VAL A 141 -4.29 -3.63 -3.88
C VAL A 141 -3.26 -2.55 -3.57
N ALA A 142 -2.08 -2.98 -3.13
CA ALA A 142 -0.90 -2.12 -3.07
C ALA A 142 0.13 -2.57 -4.11
N ASP A 143 1.05 -1.68 -4.45
CA ASP A 143 2.19 -1.96 -5.35
C ASP A 143 3.27 -2.79 -4.65
N GLN A 144 3.33 -2.73 -3.32
CA GLN A 144 4.29 -3.44 -2.46
C GLN A 144 3.86 -3.44 -1.00
N GLY A 145 4.56 -4.22 -0.18
CA GLY A 145 4.46 -4.16 1.27
C GLY A 145 5.28 -3.01 1.88
N TYR A 146 5.47 -3.00 3.21
CA TYR A 146 6.13 -1.93 3.94
C TYR A 146 6.65 -2.40 5.28
N PHE A 147 7.87 -1.99 5.67
CA PHE A 147 8.39 -2.20 7.01
C PHE A 147 7.81 -1.16 7.98
N LEU A 148 7.23 -1.63 9.05
CA LEU A 148 6.69 -0.81 10.12
C LEU A 148 7.43 -1.09 11.44
N GLY A 149 8.75 -1.07 11.38
CA GLY A 149 9.62 -1.27 12.53
C GLY A 149 10.28 -2.65 12.58
N GLU A 150 9.78 -3.63 11.81
CA GLU A 150 10.42 -4.94 11.72
C GLU A 150 11.87 -4.81 11.29
N HIS A 151 12.76 -5.60 11.91
CA HIS A 151 14.23 -5.54 11.69
C HIS A 151 14.84 -4.15 11.98
N GLY A 152 14.14 -3.26 12.68
CA GLY A 152 14.52 -1.87 12.88
C GLY A 152 14.48 -1.02 11.63
N PHE A 153 13.66 -1.41 10.65
CA PHE A 153 13.51 -0.74 9.36
C PHE A 153 12.18 0.02 9.22
N TYR A 154 12.16 0.90 8.24
CA TYR A 154 10.98 1.51 7.64
C TYR A 154 11.13 1.46 6.11
N ASP A 155 10.10 1.85 5.35
CA ASP A 155 10.11 1.83 3.88
C ASP A 155 10.08 0.37 3.30
N LYS A 156 10.64 0.07 2.11
CA LYS A 156 10.29 -1.14 1.35
C LYS A 156 11.36 -1.64 0.36
N ARG A 157 12.61 -1.21 0.48
CA ARG A 157 13.63 -1.42 -0.58
C ARG A 157 14.40 -2.72 -0.48
N MET A 158 14.08 -3.57 0.48
CA MET A 158 14.73 -4.87 0.65
C MET A 158 13.72 -5.99 0.49
N PHE A 159 14.16 -7.10 -0.07
CA PHE A 159 13.30 -8.25 -0.33
C PHE A 159 13.11 -9.11 0.92
N TYR A 160 12.19 -8.68 1.77
CA TYR A 160 11.69 -9.39 2.95
C TYR A 160 10.18 -9.57 2.79
N GLU A 161 9.56 -10.44 3.59
CA GLU A 161 8.11 -10.64 3.57
C GLU A 161 7.35 -9.32 3.76
N GLU A 162 7.81 -8.46 4.66
CA GLU A 162 7.18 -7.18 4.97
C GLU A 162 7.11 -6.24 3.77
N SER A 163 8.11 -6.28 2.90
CA SER A 163 8.16 -5.44 1.69
C SER A 163 7.63 -6.14 0.44
N ALA A 164 7.68 -7.47 0.38
CA ALA A 164 7.24 -8.26 -0.76
C ALA A 164 5.75 -8.58 -0.71
N ARG A 165 5.21 -8.74 0.51
CA ARG A 165 3.81 -9.12 0.72
C ARG A 165 2.90 -7.90 0.68
N MET A 166 2.07 -7.80 -0.35
CA MET A 166 1.09 -6.74 -0.51
C MET A 166 -0.33 -7.25 -0.27
N PRO A 167 -1.27 -6.40 0.18
CA PRO A 167 -2.68 -6.75 0.25
C PRO A 167 -3.24 -6.94 -1.16
N PHE A 168 -4.10 -7.95 -1.32
CA PHE A 168 -4.95 -8.12 -2.49
C PHE A 168 -6.33 -8.58 -2.03
N VAL A 169 -7.33 -7.75 -2.26
CA VAL A 169 -8.73 -8.06 -1.98
C VAL A 169 -9.56 -7.75 -3.21
N ILE A 170 -10.40 -8.69 -3.62
CA ILE A 170 -11.31 -8.52 -4.75
C ILE A 170 -12.73 -8.85 -4.33
N ARG A 171 -13.68 -7.99 -4.72
CA ARG A 171 -15.12 -8.19 -4.54
C ARG A 171 -15.83 -8.14 -5.88
N TYR A 172 -16.57 -9.19 -6.20
CA TYR A 172 -17.51 -9.23 -7.32
C TYR A 172 -18.64 -10.20 -7.02
N PRO A 173 -19.76 -9.74 -6.43
CA PRO A 173 -20.82 -10.63 -5.91
C PRO A 173 -21.40 -11.60 -6.93
N LYS A 174 -21.37 -11.26 -8.22
CA LYS A 174 -21.91 -12.12 -9.29
C LYS A 174 -21.13 -13.42 -9.49
N CYS A 175 -19.83 -13.48 -9.12
CA CYS A 175 -19.03 -14.67 -9.38
C CYS A 175 -17.96 -14.99 -8.32
N ILE A 176 -17.72 -14.11 -7.36
CA ILE A 176 -16.76 -14.33 -6.29
C ILE A 176 -17.53 -14.52 -4.97
N PRO A 177 -17.49 -15.72 -4.36
CA PRO A 177 -18.14 -15.97 -3.09
C PRO A 177 -17.57 -15.08 -1.98
N ALA A 178 -18.45 -14.54 -1.13
CA ALA A 178 -18.01 -13.75 0.02
C ALA A 178 -17.21 -14.60 1.02
N GLY A 179 -16.21 -13.99 1.64
CA GLY A 179 -15.40 -14.61 2.70
C GLY A 179 -14.41 -15.66 2.22
N LYS A 180 -14.30 -15.91 0.92
CA LYS A 180 -13.30 -16.85 0.39
C LYS A 180 -11.88 -16.32 0.61
N ARG A 181 -11.01 -17.19 1.11
CA ARG A 181 -9.57 -16.94 1.23
C ARG A 181 -8.81 -17.84 0.26
N VAL A 182 -7.81 -17.28 -0.38
CA VAL A 182 -6.92 -17.94 -1.35
C VAL A 182 -5.52 -17.90 -0.77
N ASN A 183 -4.87 -19.07 -0.67
CA ASN A 183 -3.52 -19.21 -0.11
C ASN A 183 -2.45 -19.38 -1.20
N GLU A 184 -2.87 -19.48 -2.44
CA GLU A 184 -2.00 -19.56 -3.60
C GLU A 184 -1.27 -18.23 -3.82
N LEU A 185 -0.11 -18.31 -4.44
CA LEU A 185 0.69 -17.15 -4.76
C LEU A 185 0.03 -16.35 -5.88
N VAL A 186 -0.24 -15.08 -5.60
CA VAL A 186 -0.79 -14.10 -6.54
C VAL A 186 0.23 -13.01 -6.76
N LEU A 187 0.50 -12.68 -8.01
CA LEU A 187 1.47 -11.66 -8.39
C LEU A 187 0.77 -10.42 -8.97
N ASN A 188 1.40 -9.26 -8.84
CA ASN A 188 0.89 -8.02 -9.41
C ASN A 188 0.77 -8.06 -10.95
N VAL A 189 1.60 -8.88 -11.63
CA VAL A 189 1.50 -9.10 -13.08
C VAL A 189 0.18 -9.77 -13.49
N ASP A 190 -0.47 -10.50 -12.58
CA ASP A 190 -1.72 -11.24 -12.85
C ASP A 190 -2.95 -10.32 -12.88
N PHE A 191 -2.86 -9.12 -12.33
CA PHE A 191 -4.01 -8.21 -12.20
C PHE A 191 -4.54 -7.78 -13.56
N ALA A 192 -3.67 -7.37 -14.46
CA ALA A 192 -4.07 -6.90 -15.78
C ALA A 192 -4.80 -8.00 -16.59
N SER A 193 -4.23 -9.20 -16.62
CA SER A 193 -4.85 -10.34 -17.30
C SER A 193 -6.18 -10.74 -16.68
N THR A 194 -6.29 -10.68 -15.36
CA THR A 194 -7.53 -10.95 -14.64
C THR A 194 -8.62 -9.93 -14.97
N LEU A 195 -8.28 -8.64 -15.01
CA LEU A 195 -9.22 -7.59 -15.38
C LEU A 195 -9.64 -7.67 -16.85
N CYS A 196 -8.72 -8.03 -17.76
CA CYS A 196 -9.04 -8.28 -19.17
C CYS A 196 -10.02 -9.46 -19.31
N ASP A 197 -9.82 -10.55 -18.57
CA ASP A 197 -10.73 -11.71 -18.61
C ASP A 197 -12.13 -11.34 -18.12
N PHE A 198 -12.25 -10.58 -17.03
CA PHE A 198 -13.54 -10.06 -16.57
C PHE A 198 -14.22 -9.14 -17.58
N ALA A 199 -13.43 -8.39 -18.35
CA ALA A 199 -13.93 -7.51 -19.40
C ALA A 199 -14.25 -8.25 -20.73
N GLY A 200 -13.97 -9.54 -20.82
CA GLY A 200 -14.14 -10.33 -22.05
C GLY A 200 -13.17 -9.97 -23.17
N VAL A 201 -12.03 -9.35 -22.85
CA VAL A 201 -10.98 -8.97 -23.82
C VAL A 201 -9.72 -9.80 -23.60
N LYS A 202 -8.95 -9.99 -24.68
CA LYS A 202 -7.67 -10.69 -24.58
C LYS A 202 -6.65 -9.85 -23.83
N SER A 203 -5.84 -10.53 -23.00
CA SER A 203 -4.64 -9.93 -22.44
C SER A 203 -3.69 -9.46 -23.55
N PRO A 204 -2.93 -8.39 -23.31
CA PRO A 204 -1.91 -7.92 -24.26
C PRO A 204 -0.94 -9.05 -24.62
N GLU A 205 -0.47 -9.06 -25.88
CA GLU A 205 0.52 -10.03 -26.35
C GLU A 205 1.82 -9.89 -25.57
N GLY A 206 2.43 -11.02 -25.19
CA GLY A 206 3.64 -11.06 -24.37
C GLY A 206 3.41 -10.94 -22.86
N THR A 207 2.17 -10.86 -22.42
CA THR A 207 1.85 -10.87 -20.98
C THR A 207 2.20 -12.23 -20.35
N GLN A 208 3.05 -12.23 -19.31
CA GLN A 208 3.49 -13.43 -18.58
C GLN A 208 2.65 -13.66 -17.32
N ALA A 209 1.36 -13.41 -17.41
CA ALA A 209 0.45 -13.42 -16.28
C ALA A 209 -0.57 -14.53 -16.39
N GLU A 210 -1.03 -15.02 -15.24
CA GLU A 210 -2.14 -15.94 -15.15
C GLU A 210 -3.43 -15.20 -14.76
N VAL A 211 -4.58 -15.74 -15.19
CA VAL A 211 -5.88 -15.21 -14.81
C VAL A 211 -6.27 -15.80 -13.46
N LEU A 212 -6.51 -14.96 -12.46
CA LEU A 212 -6.83 -15.38 -11.09
C LEU A 212 -8.24 -15.98 -10.94
N LYS A 213 -9.07 -15.93 -11.99
CA LYS A 213 -10.43 -16.47 -12.00
C LYS A 213 -10.52 -17.93 -11.58
N MET A 214 -9.48 -18.72 -11.83
CA MET A 214 -9.39 -20.13 -11.41
C MET A 214 -9.51 -20.31 -9.88
N PHE A 215 -9.12 -19.33 -9.08
CA PHE A 215 -9.11 -19.45 -7.62
C PHE A 215 -10.51 -19.36 -6.99
N TRP A 216 -11.50 -18.80 -7.66
CA TRP A 216 -12.87 -18.74 -7.16
C TRP A 216 -13.87 -19.57 -7.98
N GLN A 217 -13.47 -20.10 -9.13
CA GLN A 217 -14.20 -21.13 -9.86
C GLN A 217 -13.63 -22.50 -9.47
N GLU A 218 -14.46 -23.47 -9.14
CA GLU A 218 -14.05 -24.79 -8.60
C GLU A 218 -13.18 -25.69 -9.52
N LYS A 219 -12.73 -25.20 -10.65
CA LYS A 219 -11.80 -25.90 -11.53
C LYS A 219 -10.35 -25.61 -11.16
N LEU A 220 -9.86 -26.29 -10.15
CA LEU A 220 -8.43 -26.38 -9.85
C LEU A 220 -7.71 -27.14 -10.97
N LEU A 221 -7.02 -26.43 -11.84
CA LEU A 221 -5.93 -27.04 -12.58
C LEU A 221 -4.68 -26.98 -11.69
N ARG A 222 -4.29 -28.16 -11.20
CA ARG A 222 -3.02 -28.38 -10.47
C ARG A 222 -1.85 -28.25 -11.45
N THR A 223 -1.39 -27.06 -11.70
CA THR A 223 -0.07 -26.85 -12.29
C THR A 223 0.66 -25.85 -11.41
N GLY A 224 1.43 -26.38 -10.46
CA GLY A 224 2.34 -25.55 -9.67
C GLY A 224 3.40 -24.93 -10.59
N GLY A 225 3.17 -23.73 -11.02
CA GLY A 225 4.17 -22.93 -11.70
C GLY A 225 5.31 -22.61 -10.74
N ARG A 226 6.55 -22.88 -11.14
CA ARG A 226 7.73 -22.38 -10.43
C ARG A 226 7.82 -20.88 -10.72
N VAL A 227 7.65 -20.05 -9.70
CA VAL A 227 7.77 -18.61 -9.82
C VAL A 227 9.23 -18.22 -9.68
N PHE A 228 9.80 -17.60 -10.71
CA PHE A 228 11.07 -16.89 -10.60
C PHE A 228 10.76 -15.42 -10.32
N ILE A 229 11.21 -14.95 -9.15
CA ILE A 229 11.04 -13.54 -8.78
C ILE A 229 12.19 -12.76 -9.39
N THR A 230 11.92 -11.94 -10.38
CA THR A 230 12.87 -10.95 -10.87
C THR A 230 12.58 -9.63 -10.18
N VAL A 231 13.49 -9.18 -9.33
CA VAL A 231 13.41 -7.84 -8.73
C VAL A 231 13.81 -6.83 -9.80
N ILE A 232 12.84 -6.17 -10.41
CA ILE A 232 13.11 -5.00 -11.25
C ILE A 232 13.10 -3.78 -10.33
N GLY A 233 14.26 -3.15 -10.18
CA GLY A 233 14.37 -1.87 -9.49
C GLY A 233 13.55 -0.80 -10.20
N LEU A 234 12.41 -0.43 -9.64
CA LEU A 234 11.60 0.65 -10.16
C LEU A 234 12.28 1.99 -9.87
N ASN A 235 12.74 2.66 -10.92
CA ASN A 235 13.01 4.08 -10.88
C ASN A 235 11.71 4.82 -10.58
N MET A 236 11.70 5.58 -9.49
CA MET A 236 10.57 6.43 -9.13
C MET A 236 10.32 7.45 -10.23
N ILE A 237 9.33 7.21 -11.05
CA ILE A 237 8.74 8.24 -11.90
C ILE A 237 7.87 9.10 -10.97
N SER A 238 8.24 10.37 -10.83
CA SER A 238 7.44 11.36 -10.12
C SER A 238 6.12 11.56 -10.85
N VAL A 239 5.07 10.91 -10.39
CA VAL A 239 3.70 11.15 -10.88
C VAL A 239 3.07 12.21 -9.99
N ARG A 240 2.58 13.29 -10.59
CA ARG A 240 1.85 14.37 -9.88
C ARG A 240 0.59 13.79 -9.22
N PRO A 241 0.16 14.32 -8.05
CA PRO A 241 -0.81 13.65 -7.16
C PRO A 241 -2.28 13.70 -7.61
N THR A 242 -2.60 13.90 -8.88
CA THR A 242 -3.97 14.05 -9.38
C THR A 242 -4.20 13.41 -10.74
N SER A 243 -3.89 12.12 -10.90
CA SER A 243 -4.27 11.42 -12.12
C SER A 243 -5.31 10.34 -11.80
N VAL A 244 -6.56 10.64 -12.06
CA VAL A 244 -7.62 9.63 -12.13
C VAL A 244 -7.71 9.19 -13.58
N TYR A 245 -7.36 7.93 -13.85
CA TYR A 245 -7.53 7.34 -15.17
C TYR A 245 -8.87 6.63 -15.23
N VAL A 246 -9.73 7.05 -16.14
CA VAL A 246 -10.99 6.39 -16.41
C VAL A 246 -10.86 5.67 -17.76
N MET A 247 -10.94 4.35 -17.74
CA MET A 247 -11.09 3.55 -18.95
C MET A 247 -12.48 2.95 -19.00
N SER A 248 -13.11 2.93 -20.15
CA SER A 248 -14.38 2.23 -20.34
C SER A 248 -14.13 0.74 -20.65
N VAL A 249 -14.78 -0.12 -19.90
CA VAL A 249 -14.76 -1.56 -20.15
C VAL A 249 -16.09 -1.91 -20.82
N ILE A 250 -16.03 -2.49 -22.02
CA ILE A 250 -17.19 -2.90 -22.78
C ILE A 250 -17.68 -4.25 -22.25
N SER A 251 -18.97 -4.34 -21.94
CA SER A 251 -19.65 -5.60 -21.59
C SER A 251 -20.03 -6.39 -22.80
#